data_726794ffeeeb767ddb05665bc8d4137a
#
_entry.id   726794ffeeeb767ddb05665bc8d4137a
#
_cell.length_a   1.000
_cell.length_b   1.000
_cell.length_c   1.000
_cell.angle_alpha   90.00
_cell.angle_beta   90.00
_cell.angle_gamma   90.00
#
_symmetry.space_group_name_H-M   'P 1'
#
loop_
_entity.id
_entity.type
_entity.pdbx_description
1 polymer ?
#
loop_
_entity_poly.entity_id
_entity_poly.type
_entity_poly.pdbx_seq_one_letter_code
_entity_poly.pdbx_strand_id
1 'polypeptide(L)'
;VGGTVGDIESQPFLEAIRQFQHEVGHDNAILCHVTLIPYIKASGELKTKPTQASVKELQGMGIQPDIIVCRSEHEIALFCNVPNSHVLQNLDVEYLYEAPLAMEQENLAKVACECLNLDCPEPDLADWKQMVEDLRHPDKEVKIALVGKYTALHDAYISVVEALKHGGIPEHTTVDIKWVDSEELNDDNAAEVFKGIQGIIVPGGFGDRGV
;
A
#
# COMPACT_ATOMS: atom_id res chain seq x y z
N VAL A 1 0.91 12.06 -1.14
CA VAL A 1 2.11 12.72 -0.59
C VAL A 1 2.59 11.88 0.59
N GLY A 2 3.85 11.45 0.58
CA GLY A 2 4.46 10.73 1.69
C GLY A 2 4.92 11.67 2.80
N GLY A 3 5.27 11.10 3.97
CA GLY A 3 5.70 11.83 5.14
C GLY A 3 4.57 12.26 6.06
N THR A 4 4.91 12.97 7.12
CA THR A 4 3.95 13.48 8.09
C THR A 4 3.50 14.89 7.69
N VAL A 5 2.21 15.20 7.87
CA VAL A 5 1.72 16.57 7.68
C VAL A 5 2.45 17.51 8.63
N GLY A 6 3.00 18.59 8.08
CA GLY A 6 3.85 19.54 8.83
C GLY A 6 5.35 19.38 8.55
N ASP A 7 5.78 18.28 7.93
CA ASP A 7 7.17 18.13 7.49
C ASP A 7 7.52 19.16 6.41
N ILE A 8 8.70 19.75 6.50
CA ILE A 8 9.14 20.82 5.59
C ILE A 8 9.13 20.35 4.12
N GLU A 9 9.53 19.11 3.87
CA GLU A 9 9.59 18.53 2.53
C GLU A 9 8.21 18.36 1.88
N SER A 10 7.15 18.20 2.67
CA SER A 10 5.79 18.01 2.17
C SER A 10 5.07 19.33 1.85
N GLN A 11 5.50 20.45 2.43
CA GLN A 11 4.81 21.75 2.32
C GLN A 11 4.60 22.21 0.87
N PRO A 12 5.58 22.17 -0.07
CA PRO A 12 5.34 22.58 -1.45
C PRO A 12 4.28 21.75 -2.16
N PHE A 13 4.20 20.44 -1.84
CA PHE A 13 3.20 19.56 -2.42
C PHE A 13 1.81 19.84 -1.87
N LEU A 14 1.69 20.07 -0.57
CA LEU A 14 0.42 20.43 0.08
C LEU A 14 -0.11 21.77 -0.44
N GLU A 15 0.76 22.76 -0.61
CA GLU A 15 0.38 24.05 -1.20
C GLU A 15 -0.07 23.88 -2.66
N ALA A 16 0.60 23.06 -3.45
CA ALA A 16 0.20 22.76 -4.82
C ALA A 16 -1.18 22.07 -4.87
N ILE A 17 -1.43 21.13 -3.97
CA ILE A 17 -2.73 20.45 -3.83
C ILE A 17 -3.82 21.44 -3.47
N ARG A 18 -3.56 22.34 -2.50
CA ARG A 18 -4.49 23.38 -2.09
C ARG A 18 -4.87 24.30 -3.25
N GLN A 19 -3.87 24.77 -4.01
CA GLN A 19 -4.08 25.62 -5.17
C GLN A 19 -4.86 24.88 -6.26
N PHE A 20 -4.50 23.64 -6.56
CA PHE A 20 -5.18 22.82 -7.56
C PHE A 20 -6.65 22.58 -7.20
N GLN A 21 -6.95 22.22 -5.94
CA GLN A 21 -8.33 22.03 -5.50
C GLN A 21 -9.15 23.34 -5.64
N HIS A 22 -8.53 24.48 -5.34
CA HIS A 22 -9.18 25.78 -5.52
C HIS A 22 -9.45 26.10 -7.00
N GLU A 23 -8.52 25.72 -7.89
CA GLU A 23 -8.62 25.95 -9.33
C GLU A 23 -9.73 25.09 -9.97
N VAL A 24 -9.78 23.79 -9.62
CA VAL A 24 -10.74 22.86 -10.22
C VAL A 24 -12.11 22.84 -9.51
N GLY A 25 -12.19 23.32 -8.28
CA GLY A 25 -13.36 23.30 -7.42
C GLY A 25 -13.57 21.99 -6.66
N HIS A 26 -14.28 22.07 -5.53
CA HIS A 26 -14.53 20.93 -4.64
C HIS A 26 -15.29 19.78 -5.30
N ASP A 27 -16.18 20.08 -6.26
CA ASP A 27 -16.96 19.05 -6.95
C ASP A 27 -16.11 18.19 -7.90
N ASN A 28 -14.87 18.62 -8.19
CA ASN A 28 -13.97 17.95 -9.12
C ASN A 28 -12.70 17.38 -8.47
N ALA A 29 -12.48 17.64 -7.17
CA ALA A 29 -11.33 17.12 -6.44
C ALA A 29 -11.65 16.96 -4.96
N ILE A 30 -11.51 15.76 -4.43
CA ILE A 30 -11.65 15.44 -3.01
C ILE A 30 -10.29 15.17 -2.37
N LEU A 31 -10.20 15.44 -1.09
CA LEU A 31 -9.01 15.22 -0.29
C LEU A 31 -9.21 14.07 0.69
N CYS A 32 -8.50 12.98 0.44
CA CYS A 32 -8.47 11.83 1.32
C CYS A 32 -7.20 11.88 2.20
N HIS A 33 -7.39 12.04 3.50
CA HIS A 33 -6.30 12.07 4.47
C HIS A 33 -6.09 10.69 5.09
N VAL A 34 -4.96 10.06 4.77
CA VAL A 34 -4.57 8.77 5.37
C VAL A 34 -3.74 9.03 6.61
N THR A 35 -4.10 8.43 7.73
CA THR A 35 -3.41 8.59 9.01
C THR A 35 -3.24 7.27 9.74
N LEU A 36 -2.22 7.19 10.59
CA LEU A 36 -1.98 6.04 11.46
C LEU A 36 -2.53 6.33 12.84
N ILE A 37 -3.29 5.38 13.40
CA ILE A 37 -3.74 5.40 14.79
C ILE A 37 -2.99 4.33 15.57
N PRO A 38 -1.96 4.73 16.35
CA PRO A 38 -1.15 3.78 17.10
C PRO A 38 -1.96 3.10 18.20
N TYR A 39 -1.80 1.79 18.34
CA TYR A 39 -2.24 1.04 19.49
C TYR A 39 -1.10 0.85 20.49
N ILE A 40 -1.31 1.25 21.74
CA ILE A 40 -0.30 1.09 22.79
C ILE A 40 -0.62 -0.19 23.57
N LYS A 41 0.08 -1.27 23.22
CA LYS A 41 -0.11 -2.59 23.86
C LYS A 41 -0.04 -2.55 25.39
N ALA A 42 0.82 -1.70 25.96
CA ALA A 42 1.01 -1.59 27.42
C ALA A 42 -0.21 -1.02 28.16
N SER A 43 -1.00 -0.15 27.52
CA SER A 43 -2.20 0.47 28.12
C SER A 43 -3.51 -0.06 27.54
N GLY A 44 -3.46 -0.85 26.47
CA GLY A 44 -4.67 -1.32 25.76
C GLY A 44 -5.44 -0.21 25.07
N GLU A 45 -4.79 0.90 24.70
CA GLU A 45 -5.46 2.10 24.19
C GLU A 45 -5.00 2.48 22.79
N LEU A 46 -5.97 2.89 21.96
CA LEU A 46 -5.75 3.59 20.71
C LEU A 46 -5.48 5.08 20.96
N LYS A 47 -4.47 5.64 20.30
CA LYS A 47 -4.11 7.07 20.42
C LYS A 47 -4.62 7.86 19.21
N THR A 48 -5.75 8.53 19.37
CA THR A 48 -6.38 9.35 18.30
C THR A 48 -5.83 10.77 18.21
N LYS A 49 -5.13 11.27 19.23
CA LYS A 49 -4.56 12.62 19.25
C LYS A 49 -3.61 12.92 18.08
N PRO A 50 -2.72 12.00 17.64
CA PRO A 50 -1.87 12.25 16.47
C PRO A 50 -2.68 12.54 15.21
N THR A 51 -3.73 11.77 14.94
CA THR A 51 -4.65 12.00 13.82
C THR A 51 -5.34 13.35 13.91
N GLN A 52 -5.87 13.70 15.09
CA GLN A 52 -6.50 15.00 15.33
C GLN A 52 -5.52 16.16 15.11
N ALA A 53 -4.26 16.02 15.54
CA ALA A 53 -3.21 17.01 15.32
C ALA A 53 -2.90 17.16 13.83
N SER A 54 -2.75 16.05 13.12
CA SER A 54 -2.49 16.01 11.67
C SER A 54 -3.61 16.69 10.87
N VAL A 55 -4.87 16.42 11.20
CA VAL A 55 -6.03 17.09 10.55
C VAL A 55 -6.03 18.59 10.85
N LYS A 56 -5.75 19.01 12.08
CA LYS A 56 -5.65 20.44 12.43
C LYS A 56 -4.53 21.15 11.68
N GLU A 57 -3.40 20.48 11.48
CA GLU A 57 -2.28 21.02 10.72
C GLU A 57 -2.68 21.26 9.26
N LEU A 58 -3.34 20.30 8.60
CA LEU A 58 -3.90 20.47 7.26
C LEU A 58 -4.88 21.64 7.21
N GLN A 59 -5.80 21.73 8.17
CA GLN A 59 -6.76 22.84 8.24
C GLN A 59 -6.04 24.19 8.43
N GLY A 60 -4.95 24.24 9.19
CA GLY A 60 -4.09 25.41 9.34
C GLY A 60 -3.46 25.87 8.02
N MET A 61 -3.22 24.94 7.09
CA MET A 61 -2.75 25.24 5.73
C MET A 61 -3.88 25.58 4.75
N GLY A 62 -5.14 25.60 5.20
CA GLY A 62 -6.32 25.86 4.35
C GLY A 62 -6.79 24.63 3.57
N ILE A 63 -6.42 23.41 4.01
CA ILE A 63 -6.81 22.14 3.40
C ILE A 63 -7.80 21.44 4.34
N GLN A 64 -9.03 21.23 3.87
CA GLN A 64 -10.05 20.47 4.60
C GLN A 64 -10.15 19.08 3.97
N PRO A 65 -9.87 17.99 4.72
CA PRO A 65 -10.14 16.64 4.23
C PRO A 65 -11.64 16.38 4.06
N ASP A 66 -12.00 15.71 2.98
CA ASP A 66 -13.36 15.22 2.73
C ASP A 66 -13.54 13.82 3.31
N ILE A 67 -12.49 13.00 3.26
CA ILE A 67 -12.44 11.64 3.79
C ILE A 67 -11.20 11.48 4.65
N ILE A 68 -11.33 10.76 5.77
CA ILE A 68 -10.21 10.37 6.61
C ILE A 68 -10.14 8.84 6.65
N VAL A 69 -9.02 8.27 6.21
CA VAL A 69 -8.73 6.84 6.28
C VAL A 69 -7.76 6.59 7.43
N CYS A 70 -8.23 5.84 8.41
CA CYS A 70 -7.51 5.55 9.64
C CYS A 70 -6.90 4.16 9.61
N ARG A 71 -5.58 4.05 9.40
CA ARG A 71 -4.87 2.79 9.59
C ARG A 71 -4.77 2.46 11.05
N SER A 72 -5.18 1.25 11.44
CA SER A 72 -5.24 0.82 12.83
C SER A 72 -5.21 -0.70 12.94
N GLU A 73 -4.66 -1.22 14.04
CA GLU A 73 -4.75 -2.64 14.42
C GLU A 73 -6.13 -3.01 15.00
N HIS A 74 -6.96 -2.01 15.39
CA HIS A 74 -8.24 -2.21 16.06
C HIS A 74 -9.29 -1.18 15.62
N GLU A 75 -10.57 -1.53 15.75
CA GLU A 75 -11.70 -0.65 15.47
C GLU A 75 -11.67 0.66 16.26
N ILE A 76 -12.11 1.76 15.64
CA ILE A 76 -11.93 3.12 16.15
C ILE A 76 -13.26 3.88 16.18
N ALA A 77 -13.43 4.71 17.22
CA ALA A 77 -14.38 5.80 17.24
C ALA A 77 -13.62 7.15 17.20
N LEU A 78 -13.83 7.95 16.16
CA LEU A 78 -13.08 9.19 15.91
C LEU A 78 -13.94 10.43 15.76
N PHE A 79 -13.39 11.58 16.23
CA PHE A 79 -13.93 12.92 16.03
C PHE A 79 -12.89 13.79 15.31
N CYS A 80 -13.10 14.06 14.01
CA CYS A 80 -12.18 14.84 13.17
C CYS A 80 -12.87 15.88 12.30
N ASN A 81 -13.91 16.54 12.77
CA ASN A 81 -14.60 17.63 12.06
C ASN A 81 -14.98 17.31 10.59
N VAL A 82 -15.25 16.03 10.34
CA VAL A 82 -15.85 15.49 9.12
C VAL A 82 -17.05 14.64 9.53
N PRO A 83 -18.01 14.37 8.65
CA PRO A 83 -19.10 13.44 8.95
C PRO A 83 -18.54 12.07 9.39
N ASN A 84 -19.17 11.43 10.38
CA ASN A 84 -18.69 10.12 10.86
C ASN A 84 -18.66 9.06 9.73
N SER A 85 -19.55 9.16 8.76
CA SER A 85 -19.57 8.31 7.56
C SER A 85 -18.38 8.50 6.63
N HIS A 86 -17.61 9.58 6.78
CA HIS A 86 -16.41 9.90 6.01
C HIS A 86 -15.11 9.54 6.76
N VAL A 87 -15.23 8.94 7.93
CA VAL A 87 -14.09 8.39 8.68
C VAL A 87 -14.08 6.89 8.50
N LEU A 88 -13.17 6.40 7.68
CA LEU A 88 -13.08 5.00 7.25
C LEU A 88 -11.95 4.31 7.97
N GLN A 89 -12.15 3.06 8.35
CA GLN A 89 -11.11 2.26 8.97
C GLN A 89 -10.37 1.46 7.89
N ASN A 90 -9.06 1.38 8.03
CA ASN A 90 -8.22 0.48 7.26
C ASN A 90 -7.44 -0.38 8.25
N LEU A 91 -8.03 -1.49 8.63
CA LEU A 91 -7.41 -2.46 9.53
C LEU A 91 -6.26 -3.17 8.81
N ASP A 92 -5.27 -3.63 9.58
CA ASP A 92 -4.20 -4.43 9.02
C ASP A 92 -4.76 -5.75 8.49
N VAL A 93 -4.32 -6.11 7.30
CA VAL A 93 -4.74 -7.32 6.56
C VAL A 93 -3.56 -8.28 6.43
N GLU A 94 -3.82 -9.56 6.25
CA GLU A 94 -2.77 -10.56 6.08
C GLU A 94 -2.08 -10.42 4.71
N TYR A 95 -2.89 -10.22 3.66
CA TYR A 95 -2.40 -9.97 2.30
C TYR A 95 -2.76 -8.57 1.85
N LEU A 96 -1.79 -7.84 1.31
CA LEU A 96 -2.00 -6.45 0.87
C LEU A 96 -3.20 -6.29 -0.09
N TYR A 97 -3.44 -7.30 -0.92
CA TYR A 97 -4.55 -7.31 -1.90
C TYR A 97 -5.94 -7.46 -1.29
N GLU A 98 -6.03 -7.72 0.02
CA GLU A 98 -7.29 -7.67 0.77
C GLU A 98 -7.72 -6.23 1.09
N ALA A 99 -6.77 -5.28 1.11
CA ALA A 99 -7.06 -3.89 1.50
C ALA A 99 -8.18 -3.23 0.66
N PRO A 100 -8.26 -3.40 -0.67
CA PRO A 100 -9.40 -2.88 -1.44
C PRO A 100 -10.75 -3.44 -1.01
N LEU A 101 -10.80 -4.74 -0.65
CA LEU A 101 -12.03 -5.37 -0.15
C LEU A 101 -12.42 -4.84 1.22
N ALA A 102 -11.45 -4.65 2.12
CA ALA A 102 -11.68 -4.05 3.43
C ALA A 102 -12.15 -2.60 3.31
N MET A 103 -11.55 -1.81 2.42
CA MET A 103 -11.97 -0.42 2.18
C MET A 103 -13.38 -0.33 1.60
N GLU A 104 -13.80 -1.29 0.76
CA GLU A 104 -15.16 -1.31 0.23
C GLU A 104 -16.19 -1.73 1.29
N GLN A 105 -15.82 -2.56 2.27
CA GLN A 105 -16.67 -2.83 3.43
C GLN A 105 -16.95 -1.56 4.25
N GLU A 106 -16.01 -0.61 4.25
CA GLU A 106 -16.17 0.73 4.83
C GLU A 106 -16.89 1.71 3.88
N ASN A 107 -17.36 1.28 2.71
CA ASN A 107 -18.05 2.07 1.69
C ASN A 107 -17.19 3.20 1.08
N LEU A 108 -15.88 2.99 0.89
CA LEU A 108 -14.99 4.03 0.35
C LEU A 108 -15.47 4.55 -1.00
N ALA A 109 -15.83 3.66 -1.94
CA ALA A 109 -16.28 4.04 -3.27
C ALA A 109 -17.55 4.90 -3.21
N LYS A 110 -18.53 4.51 -2.41
CA LYS A 110 -19.77 5.26 -2.20
C LYS A 110 -19.50 6.65 -1.64
N VAL A 111 -18.72 6.76 -0.56
CA VAL A 111 -18.39 8.04 0.07
C VAL A 111 -17.63 8.95 -0.90
N ALA A 112 -16.68 8.40 -1.67
CA ALA A 112 -15.95 9.17 -2.67
C ALA A 112 -16.87 9.69 -3.79
N CYS A 113 -17.78 8.86 -4.31
CA CYS A 113 -18.77 9.26 -5.31
C CYS A 113 -19.73 10.32 -4.77
N GLU A 114 -20.20 10.19 -3.54
CA GLU A 114 -21.04 11.19 -2.88
C GLU A 114 -20.33 12.55 -2.77
N CYS A 115 -19.05 12.56 -2.34
CA CYS A 115 -18.25 13.79 -2.25
C CYS A 115 -18.03 14.46 -3.62
N LEU A 116 -17.94 13.67 -4.69
CA LEU A 116 -17.74 14.15 -6.07
C LEU A 116 -19.04 14.38 -6.84
N ASN A 117 -20.20 14.22 -6.20
CA ASN A 117 -21.52 14.27 -6.83
C ASN A 117 -21.65 13.35 -8.06
N LEU A 118 -21.03 12.17 -8.00
CA LEU A 118 -21.07 11.15 -9.04
C LEU A 118 -22.16 10.13 -8.75
N ASP A 119 -22.95 9.78 -9.75
CA ASP A 119 -23.88 8.65 -9.69
C ASP A 119 -23.17 7.41 -10.27
N CYS A 120 -22.69 6.56 -9.38
CA CYS A 120 -21.92 5.38 -9.74
C CYS A 120 -22.63 4.11 -9.23
N PRO A 121 -22.63 3.02 -10.02
CA PRO A 121 -23.12 1.74 -9.55
C PRO A 121 -22.24 1.20 -8.43
N GLU A 122 -22.76 0.27 -7.65
CA GLU A 122 -21.95 -0.50 -6.67
C GLU A 122 -20.77 -1.17 -7.38
N PRO A 123 -19.56 -1.15 -6.77
CA PRO A 123 -18.39 -1.78 -7.36
C PRO A 123 -18.55 -3.29 -7.52
N ASP A 124 -18.26 -3.82 -8.69
CA ASP A 124 -18.13 -5.26 -8.89
C ASP A 124 -16.69 -5.71 -8.60
N LEU A 125 -16.51 -6.35 -7.47
CA LEU A 125 -15.22 -6.87 -7.00
C LEU A 125 -15.14 -8.42 -7.06
N ALA A 126 -15.98 -9.07 -7.87
CA ALA A 126 -16.03 -10.52 -7.93
C ALA A 126 -14.67 -11.13 -8.33
N ASP A 127 -14.06 -10.62 -9.42
CA ASP A 127 -12.76 -11.09 -9.89
C ASP A 127 -11.64 -10.79 -8.88
N TRP A 128 -11.71 -9.64 -8.21
CA TRP A 128 -10.73 -9.30 -7.17
C TRP A 128 -10.84 -10.22 -5.95
N LYS A 129 -12.06 -10.56 -5.52
CA LYS A 129 -12.29 -11.53 -4.44
C LYS A 129 -11.73 -12.90 -4.81
N GLN A 130 -11.98 -13.36 -6.05
CA GLN A 130 -11.46 -14.63 -6.52
C GLN A 130 -9.92 -14.63 -6.51
N MET A 131 -9.28 -13.58 -7.00
CA MET A 131 -7.81 -13.43 -6.97
C MET A 131 -7.25 -13.50 -5.54
N VAL A 132 -7.92 -12.89 -4.56
CA VAL A 132 -7.51 -12.96 -3.15
C VAL A 132 -7.67 -14.36 -2.59
N GLU A 133 -8.74 -15.07 -2.94
CA GLU A 133 -8.93 -16.48 -2.54
C GLU A 133 -7.84 -17.39 -3.15
N ASP A 134 -7.50 -17.19 -4.41
CA ASP A 134 -6.41 -17.94 -5.07
C ASP A 134 -5.05 -17.68 -4.40
N LEU A 135 -4.81 -16.44 -3.98
CA LEU A 135 -3.61 -16.06 -3.22
C LEU A 135 -3.54 -16.71 -1.84
N ARG A 136 -4.68 -16.86 -1.17
CA ARG A 136 -4.79 -17.48 0.16
C ARG A 136 -4.61 -18.98 0.14
N HIS A 137 -4.97 -19.63 -0.97
CA HIS A 137 -5.06 -21.08 -1.08
C HIS A 137 -4.24 -21.65 -2.25
N PRO A 138 -2.91 -21.37 -2.29
CA PRO A 138 -2.04 -21.98 -3.28
C PRO A 138 -1.93 -23.49 -3.04
N ASP A 139 -1.90 -24.27 -4.11
CA ASP A 139 -1.73 -25.73 -4.07
C ASP A 139 -0.36 -26.20 -4.56
N LYS A 140 0.47 -25.28 -5.06
CA LYS A 140 1.80 -25.52 -5.60
C LYS A 140 2.82 -24.52 -5.01
N GLU A 141 4.09 -24.88 -5.13
CA GLU A 141 5.23 -24.02 -4.77
C GLU A 141 6.28 -24.06 -5.88
N VAL A 142 6.82 -22.91 -6.22
CA VAL A 142 7.95 -22.79 -7.13
C VAL A 142 9.06 -21.93 -6.48
N LYS A 143 10.31 -22.35 -6.64
CA LYS A 143 11.48 -21.62 -6.13
C LYS A 143 12.16 -20.87 -7.27
N ILE A 144 12.21 -19.56 -7.16
CA ILE A 144 12.82 -18.68 -8.13
C ILE A 144 14.03 -17.99 -7.49
N ALA A 145 15.20 -18.12 -8.12
CA ALA A 145 16.35 -17.32 -7.71
C ALA A 145 16.28 -15.92 -8.32
N LEU A 146 16.30 -14.91 -7.47
CA LEU A 146 16.47 -13.52 -7.87
C LEU A 146 17.96 -13.17 -7.68
N VAL A 147 18.67 -13.02 -8.79
CA VAL A 147 20.11 -12.73 -8.81
C VAL A 147 20.32 -11.25 -9.05
N GLY A 148 20.90 -10.55 -8.09
CA GLY A 148 21.08 -9.10 -8.18
C GLY A 148 22.15 -8.57 -7.22
N LYS A 149 22.43 -7.27 -7.31
CA LYS A 149 23.45 -6.59 -6.50
C LYS A 149 22.95 -6.04 -5.18
N TYR A 150 21.66 -5.73 -5.12
CA TYR A 150 21.05 -5.06 -3.95
C TYR A 150 20.20 -6.03 -3.13
N THR A 151 20.57 -7.30 -3.10
CA THR A 151 19.82 -8.37 -2.44
C THR A 151 19.75 -8.21 -0.93
N ALA A 152 20.69 -7.50 -0.32
CA ALA A 152 20.64 -7.12 1.09
C ALA A 152 19.52 -6.11 1.42
N LEU A 153 19.06 -5.34 0.43
CA LEU A 153 17.94 -4.39 0.55
C LEU A 153 16.77 -4.88 -0.33
N HIS A 154 15.92 -5.72 0.22
CA HIS A 154 14.82 -6.36 -0.51
C HIS A 154 13.90 -5.34 -1.21
N ASP A 155 13.72 -4.15 -0.64
CA ASP A 155 12.89 -3.08 -1.22
C ASP A 155 13.39 -2.62 -2.59
N ALA A 156 14.68 -2.79 -2.90
CA ALA A 156 15.23 -2.46 -4.23
C ALA A 156 14.60 -3.29 -5.36
N TYR A 157 14.06 -4.47 -5.03
CA TYR A 157 13.45 -5.39 -5.98
C TYR A 157 11.97 -5.65 -5.73
N ILE A 158 11.30 -4.83 -4.92
CA ILE A 158 9.91 -5.04 -4.52
C ILE A 158 8.97 -5.23 -5.73
N SER A 159 9.17 -4.46 -6.80
CA SER A 159 8.36 -4.59 -8.02
C SER A 159 8.55 -5.92 -8.74
N VAL A 160 9.77 -6.46 -8.71
CA VAL A 160 10.08 -7.77 -9.30
C VAL A 160 9.45 -8.88 -8.46
N VAL A 161 9.57 -8.77 -7.14
CA VAL A 161 8.94 -9.70 -6.19
C VAL A 161 7.44 -9.74 -6.38
N GLU A 162 6.79 -8.58 -6.44
CA GLU A 162 5.35 -8.49 -6.65
C GLU A 162 4.93 -9.02 -8.02
N ALA A 163 5.71 -8.74 -9.08
CA ALA A 163 5.43 -9.30 -10.41
C ALA A 163 5.50 -10.85 -10.43
N LEU A 164 6.47 -11.43 -9.71
CA LEU A 164 6.57 -12.89 -9.56
C LEU A 164 5.38 -13.48 -8.79
N LYS A 165 4.97 -12.82 -7.69
CA LYS A 165 3.77 -13.22 -6.95
C LYS A 165 2.52 -13.15 -7.81
N HIS A 166 2.34 -12.04 -8.56
CA HIS A 166 1.22 -11.88 -9.48
C HIS A 166 1.17 -12.99 -10.54
N GLY A 167 2.36 -13.39 -11.07
CA GLY A 167 2.43 -14.51 -11.99
C GLY A 167 2.05 -15.86 -11.36
N GLY A 168 2.26 -16.01 -10.05
CA GLY A 168 1.91 -17.23 -9.31
C GLY A 168 0.42 -17.37 -8.99
N ILE A 169 -0.30 -16.26 -8.78
CA ILE A 169 -1.70 -16.27 -8.33
C ILE A 169 -2.61 -17.10 -9.29
N PRO A 170 -2.69 -16.82 -10.61
CA PRO A 170 -3.56 -17.56 -11.51
C PRO A 170 -3.17 -19.03 -11.69
N GLU A 171 -1.94 -19.38 -11.31
CA GLU A 171 -1.42 -20.75 -11.36
C GLU A 171 -1.58 -21.49 -10.01
N HIS A 172 -2.25 -20.88 -9.03
CA HIS A 172 -2.40 -21.35 -7.65
C HIS A 172 -1.04 -21.74 -7.03
N THR A 173 -0.01 -20.92 -7.28
CA THR A 173 1.38 -21.23 -6.97
C THR A 173 2.00 -20.19 -6.06
N THR A 174 2.53 -20.61 -4.91
CA THR A 174 3.40 -19.78 -4.09
C THR A 174 4.76 -19.66 -4.75
N VAL A 175 5.26 -18.43 -4.88
CA VAL A 175 6.61 -18.19 -5.36
C VAL A 175 7.53 -17.92 -4.17
N ASP A 176 8.38 -18.91 -3.87
CA ASP A 176 9.47 -18.79 -2.88
C ASP A 176 10.70 -18.16 -3.57
N ILE A 177 11.15 -17.00 -3.07
CA ILE A 177 12.25 -16.26 -3.68
C ILE A 177 13.55 -16.48 -2.94
N LYS A 178 14.48 -17.12 -3.63
CA LYS A 178 15.87 -17.24 -3.18
C LYS A 178 16.66 -16.01 -3.64
N TRP A 179 17.08 -15.21 -2.70
CA TRP A 179 17.95 -14.06 -2.95
C TRP A 179 19.37 -14.51 -3.18
N VAL A 180 19.98 -14.09 -4.28
CA VAL A 180 21.36 -14.44 -4.65
C VAL A 180 22.11 -13.17 -4.99
N ASP A 181 23.18 -12.90 -4.26
CA ASP A 181 24.08 -11.79 -4.58
C ASP A 181 24.92 -12.14 -5.80
N SER A 182 24.84 -11.31 -6.84
CA SER A 182 25.56 -11.53 -8.09
C SER A 182 27.09 -11.42 -7.92
N GLU A 183 27.57 -10.70 -6.90
CA GLU A 183 29.00 -10.53 -6.64
C GLU A 183 29.60 -11.77 -5.93
N GLU A 184 28.79 -12.57 -5.25
CA GLU A 184 29.21 -13.81 -4.59
C GLU A 184 29.09 -15.04 -5.51
N LEU A 185 28.44 -14.91 -6.67
CA LEU A 185 28.18 -16.00 -7.60
C LEU A 185 29.39 -16.20 -8.54
N ASN A 186 29.82 -17.45 -8.68
CA ASN A 186 30.92 -17.84 -9.60
C ASN A 186 30.70 -19.26 -10.13
N ASP A 187 31.55 -19.68 -11.09
CA ASP A 187 31.45 -20.99 -11.74
C ASP A 187 31.56 -22.18 -10.78
N ASP A 188 32.32 -22.02 -9.69
CA ASP A 188 32.56 -23.10 -8.73
C ASP A 188 31.36 -23.35 -7.80
N ASN A 189 30.58 -22.29 -7.48
CA ASN A 189 29.46 -22.38 -6.54
C ASN A 189 28.06 -22.36 -7.19
N ALA A 190 27.96 -21.98 -8.46
CA ALA A 190 26.67 -21.81 -9.16
C ALA A 190 25.79 -23.07 -9.09
N ALA A 191 26.36 -24.24 -9.30
CA ALA A 191 25.61 -25.51 -9.28
C ALA A 191 24.97 -25.79 -7.90
N GLU A 192 25.67 -25.45 -6.80
CA GLU A 192 25.13 -25.62 -5.44
C GLU A 192 24.14 -24.51 -5.09
N VAL A 193 24.42 -23.27 -5.50
CA VAL A 193 23.56 -22.10 -5.25
C VAL A 193 22.19 -22.31 -5.91
N PHE A 194 22.15 -22.84 -7.14
CA PHE A 194 20.89 -23.03 -7.88
C PHE A 194 20.25 -24.40 -7.71
N LYS A 195 20.77 -25.23 -6.81
CA LYS A 195 20.20 -26.54 -6.54
C LYS A 195 18.74 -26.42 -6.02
N GLY A 196 17.82 -27.10 -6.69
CA GLY A 196 16.39 -27.08 -6.36
C GLY A 196 15.65 -25.81 -6.77
N ILE A 197 16.28 -24.94 -7.56
CA ILE A 197 15.65 -23.76 -8.16
C ILE A 197 15.01 -24.12 -9.49
N GLN A 198 13.76 -23.69 -9.72
CA GLN A 198 13.01 -23.96 -10.96
C GLN A 198 13.14 -22.84 -11.98
N GLY A 199 13.51 -21.64 -11.56
CA GLY A 199 13.71 -20.50 -12.45
C GLY A 199 14.67 -19.46 -11.87
N ILE A 200 15.30 -18.69 -12.75
CA ILE A 200 16.22 -17.63 -12.38
C ILE A 200 15.75 -16.34 -13.03
N ILE A 201 15.72 -15.25 -12.26
CA ILE A 201 15.50 -13.90 -12.78
C ILE A 201 16.72 -13.03 -12.42
N VAL A 202 17.21 -12.32 -13.43
CA VAL A 202 18.29 -11.34 -13.29
C VAL A 202 17.71 -9.99 -13.67
N PRO A 203 17.28 -9.18 -12.68
CA PRO A 203 16.74 -7.84 -12.97
C PRO A 203 17.80 -6.94 -13.60
N GLY A 204 17.35 -6.01 -14.45
CA GLY A 204 18.24 -5.00 -15.02
C GLY A 204 18.89 -4.13 -13.93
N GLY A 205 20.10 -3.67 -14.17
CA GLY A 205 20.83 -2.76 -13.33
C GLY A 205 21.38 -1.57 -14.12
N PHE A 206 22.00 -0.61 -13.43
CA PHE A 206 22.58 0.58 -14.04
C PHE A 206 24.11 0.57 -13.99
N GLY A 207 24.74 1.05 -15.09
CA GLY A 207 26.20 1.18 -15.23
C GLY A 207 26.92 -0.16 -15.33
N ASP A 208 28.26 -0.10 -15.24
CA ASP A 208 29.16 -1.27 -15.30
C ASP A 208 28.90 -2.32 -14.21
N ARG A 209 28.10 -1.95 -13.24
CA ARG A 209 27.67 -2.84 -12.14
C ARG A 209 26.34 -3.54 -12.41
N GLY A 210 25.67 -3.22 -13.52
CA GLY A 210 24.34 -3.74 -13.86
C GLY A 210 24.34 -4.90 -14.85
N VAL A 211 25.54 -5.36 -15.23
CA VAL A 211 25.74 -6.46 -16.18
C VAL A 211 26.33 -7.64 -15.43
#